data_d06648ac60c70cc67cabf98b21b42007
#
_entry.id   d06648ac60c70cc67cabf98b21b42007
#
_cell.length_a   1.000
_cell.length_b   1.000
_cell.length_c   1.000
_cell.angle_alpha   90.00
_cell.angle_beta   90.00
_cell.angle_gamma   90.00
#
_symmetry.space_group_name_H-M   'P 1'
#
loop_
_entity.id
_entity.type
_entity.pdbx_description
1 polymer ?
#
loop_
_entity_poly.entity_id
_entity_poly.type
_entity_poly.pdbx_seq_one_letter_code
_entity_poly.pdbx_strand_id
1 'polypeptide(L)'
;MQGSLKLKLLTSLGVALTALTCSGFAQEEPFTAGTWTRITNTPPFNASEPLLLTDGTVIVQEYGTSNWYKLTPDINGIYLNGTWSPIAPFPSNYGPLYYGTAVLADGRAIAEGGEYNFLQSSFTNLGAIYDPKANTWTAITPPPNGSGAGDVSSVVFPWGNWMVADVFNGASAITNPSTCPPCTWTSIAGNGKADRNDEEGWNLLPDGSILTTDAIDAPNSERYIATMQKWVSAGSTIVRLEDPNSQEIGPATLRPNGTVFATGACVESNSTCTEPGHTSVYTISSGSWTPGPDFPNGLDIADGPASILPDGNVLVCTSPGLFVNGIQMFEYDGSSLHPTGNIANAASEPSYVVRFLALPSGGILETDGSTVVEIYKPSGTYNSAWQPKITSFPQSVTRGQTYKISGTQFNGVSEGATYGDDAQMRTNYPLVRVTNNSTHHVKYWKTHNHSTMGVQTGAAIVSTNFDVPSGAETGASQLVVVANGIPSNPVAITVQ
;
A
#
# COMPACT_ATOMS: atom_id res chain seq x y z
N MET A 1 -83.40 -0.80 -62.32
CA MET A 1 -83.07 0.62 -62.06
C MET A 1 -82.24 0.63 -60.81
N GLN A 2 -81.00 0.68 -60.97
CA GLN A 2 -80.05 1.73 -60.72
C GLN A 2 -80.11 2.30 -59.30
N GLY A 3 -78.95 2.17 -58.63
CA GLY A 3 -78.63 2.93 -57.43
C GLY A 3 -77.27 2.43 -56.83
N SER A 4 -76.22 2.90 -57.46
CA SER A 4 -74.80 2.62 -57.01
C SER A 4 -74.50 3.46 -55.77
N LEU A 5 -73.98 2.88 -54.73
CA LEU A 5 -73.34 3.61 -53.63
C LEU A 5 -71.86 3.21 -53.56
N LYS A 6 -70.97 4.15 -53.85
CA LYS A 6 -69.52 4.01 -53.75
C LYS A 6 -69.09 4.21 -52.30
N LEU A 7 -68.46 3.19 -51.75
CA LEU A 7 -67.75 3.26 -50.44
C LEU A 7 -66.28 3.59 -50.69
N LYS A 8 -65.79 4.73 -50.18
CA LYS A 8 -64.38 5.11 -50.25
C LYS A 8 -63.63 4.43 -49.10
N LEU A 9 -62.70 3.58 -49.47
CA LEU A 9 -61.71 3.02 -48.52
C LEU A 9 -60.59 4.06 -48.34
N LEU A 10 -60.39 4.56 -47.10
CA LEU A 10 -59.19 5.27 -46.68
C LEU A 10 -58.17 4.26 -46.18
N THR A 11 -57.09 4.12 -46.91
CA THR A 11 -55.92 3.39 -46.47
C THR A 11 -55.02 4.35 -45.67
N SER A 12 -54.93 4.15 -44.37
CA SER A 12 -53.92 4.79 -43.53
C SER A 12 -52.58 4.04 -43.63
N LEU A 13 -51.62 4.72 -44.22
CA LEU A 13 -50.22 4.28 -44.26
C LEU A 13 -49.58 4.54 -42.90
N GLY A 14 -49.41 3.54 -42.08
CA GLY A 14 -48.65 3.62 -40.85
C GLY A 14 -47.16 3.56 -41.16
N VAL A 15 -46.45 4.71 -41.00
CA VAL A 15 -44.98 4.77 -41.01
C VAL A 15 -44.49 4.27 -39.65
N ALA A 16 -43.94 3.08 -39.62
CA ALA A 16 -43.21 2.57 -38.45
C ALA A 16 -41.84 3.25 -38.39
N LEU A 17 -41.69 4.18 -37.48
CA LEU A 17 -40.41 4.81 -37.16
C LEU A 17 -39.61 3.83 -36.28
N THR A 18 -38.70 3.04 -36.88
CA THR A 18 -37.70 2.25 -36.15
C THR A 18 -36.66 3.26 -35.58
N ALA A 19 -36.77 3.55 -34.29
CA ALA A 19 -35.68 4.21 -33.59
C ALA A 19 -34.50 3.27 -33.51
N LEU A 20 -33.46 3.48 -34.35
CA LEU A 20 -32.12 2.96 -34.12
C LEU A 20 -31.59 3.61 -32.83
N THR A 21 -31.59 2.87 -31.73
CA THR A 21 -30.76 3.21 -30.58
C THR A 21 -29.33 2.95 -30.99
N CYS A 22 -28.63 4.00 -31.40
CA CYS A 22 -27.17 4.02 -31.43
C CYS A 22 -26.72 3.86 -29.98
N SER A 23 -26.35 2.66 -29.56
CA SER A 23 -25.52 2.46 -28.37
C SER A 23 -24.18 3.10 -28.71
N GLY A 24 -24.03 4.36 -28.32
CA GLY A 24 -22.73 5.01 -28.30
C GLY A 24 -21.85 4.19 -27.38
N PHE A 25 -20.87 3.48 -27.97
CA PHE A 25 -19.72 3.07 -27.19
C PHE A 25 -19.15 4.36 -26.63
N ALA A 26 -19.14 4.49 -25.29
CA ALA A 26 -18.37 5.53 -24.64
C ALA A 26 -16.93 5.31 -25.14
N GLN A 27 -16.39 6.26 -25.88
CA GLN A 27 -15.00 6.25 -26.26
C GLN A 27 -14.24 6.36 -24.94
N GLU A 28 -13.51 5.32 -24.56
CA GLU A 28 -12.64 5.41 -23.39
C GLU A 28 -11.71 6.60 -23.62
N GLU A 29 -11.65 7.51 -22.67
CA GLU A 29 -10.70 8.63 -22.68
C GLU A 29 -9.29 8.01 -22.75
N PRO A 30 -8.39 8.54 -23.59
CA PRO A 30 -7.05 8.00 -23.71
C PRO A 30 -6.34 8.10 -22.36
N PHE A 31 -5.63 7.01 -21.96
CA PHE A 31 -4.80 6.99 -20.76
C PHE A 31 -3.85 8.18 -20.76
N THR A 32 -3.78 8.87 -19.63
CA THR A 32 -2.83 9.96 -19.41
C THR A 32 -1.94 9.58 -18.22
N ALA A 33 -0.65 9.45 -18.45
CA ALA A 33 0.32 9.14 -17.41
C ALA A 33 0.40 10.28 -16.37
N GLY A 34 0.67 9.91 -15.13
CA GLY A 34 1.05 10.85 -14.08
C GLY A 34 2.46 11.42 -14.30
N THR A 35 2.94 12.18 -13.33
CA THR A 35 4.24 12.85 -13.43
C THR A 35 5.10 12.64 -12.18
N TRP A 36 6.39 12.36 -12.39
CA TRP A 36 7.40 12.35 -11.36
C TRP A 36 7.91 13.77 -11.10
N THR A 37 8.09 14.13 -9.84
CA THR A 37 8.66 15.42 -9.44
C THR A 37 9.57 15.23 -8.25
N ARG A 38 10.82 15.63 -8.39
CA ARG A 38 11.81 15.60 -7.30
C ARG A 38 11.40 16.57 -6.18
N ILE A 39 11.53 16.14 -4.93
CA ILE A 39 11.28 17.02 -3.78
C ILE A 39 12.27 18.20 -3.77
N THR A 40 11.78 19.36 -3.34
CA THR A 40 12.56 20.63 -3.35
C THR A 40 13.77 20.57 -2.41
N ASN A 41 13.59 20.00 -1.24
CA ASN A 41 14.64 19.88 -0.23
C ASN A 41 15.23 18.47 -0.27
N THR A 42 16.35 18.33 -0.97
CA THR A 42 17.08 17.05 -1.07
C THR A 42 17.44 16.52 0.32
N PRO A 43 17.21 15.22 0.61
CA PRO A 43 17.64 14.62 1.87
C PRO A 43 19.16 14.68 2.02
N PRO A 44 19.69 14.92 3.23
CA PRO A 44 21.12 14.91 3.49
C PRO A 44 21.69 13.50 3.72
N PHE A 45 20.97 12.46 3.33
CA PHE A 45 21.26 11.04 3.56
C PHE A 45 20.75 10.20 2.39
N ASN A 46 21.20 8.98 2.27
CA ASN A 46 20.71 8.01 1.29
C ASN A 46 19.38 7.42 1.77
N ALA A 47 18.27 7.82 1.14
CA ALA A 47 16.92 7.50 1.55
C ALA A 47 16.53 6.07 1.12
N SER A 48 16.13 5.25 2.08
CA SER A 48 15.67 3.88 1.87
C SER A 48 14.22 3.71 2.35
N GLU A 49 13.96 2.82 3.30
CA GLU A 49 12.64 2.43 3.79
C GLU A 49 11.79 3.60 4.32
N PRO A 50 10.68 3.99 3.66
CA PRO A 50 9.79 5.06 4.11
C PRO A 50 8.58 4.52 4.85
N LEU A 51 8.20 5.13 5.98
CA LEU A 51 6.97 4.83 6.72
C LEU A 51 6.15 6.10 6.97
N LEU A 52 4.86 6.06 6.71
CA LEU A 52 3.94 7.16 6.99
C LEU A 52 3.46 7.08 8.44
N LEU A 53 3.80 8.05 9.27
CA LEU A 53 3.28 8.12 10.64
C LEU A 53 1.84 8.67 10.67
N THR A 54 1.14 8.35 11.73
CA THR A 54 -0.28 8.74 11.89
C THR A 54 -0.51 10.24 12.14
N ASP A 55 0.57 11.03 12.24
CA ASP A 55 0.57 12.50 12.26
C ASP A 55 0.86 13.11 10.88
N GLY A 56 0.89 12.29 9.83
CA GLY A 56 1.14 12.69 8.44
C GLY A 56 2.60 13.00 8.13
N THR A 57 3.52 12.83 9.06
CA THR A 57 4.96 12.88 8.75
C THR A 57 5.43 11.55 8.19
N VAL A 58 6.47 11.58 7.35
CA VAL A 58 7.11 10.36 6.84
C VAL A 58 8.45 10.18 7.53
N ILE A 59 8.71 9.02 8.12
CA ILE A 59 10.05 8.66 8.58
C ILE A 59 10.73 7.79 7.53
N VAL A 60 12.02 8.01 7.30
CA VAL A 60 12.80 7.32 6.29
C VAL A 60 14.12 6.87 6.90
N GLN A 61 14.44 5.58 6.73
CA GLN A 61 15.73 5.04 7.13
C GLN A 61 16.83 5.48 6.17
N GLU A 62 18.02 5.77 6.69
CA GLU A 62 19.22 5.87 5.87
C GLU A 62 19.71 4.46 5.47
N TYR A 63 19.92 4.25 4.19
CA TYR A 63 20.28 2.96 3.59
C TYR A 63 21.43 2.25 4.34
N GLY A 64 21.15 1.06 4.84
CA GLY A 64 22.12 0.20 5.50
C GLY A 64 22.71 0.71 6.83
N THR A 65 22.04 1.65 7.49
CA THR A 65 22.45 2.22 8.77
C THR A 65 21.36 2.16 9.82
N SER A 66 21.68 2.54 11.06
CA SER A 66 20.68 2.71 12.12
C SER A 66 19.98 4.07 12.11
N ASN A 67 20.36 5.00 11.24
CA ASN A 67 19.87 6.38 11.26
C ASN A 67 18.49 6.50 10.61
N TRP A 68 17.67 7.38 11.18
CA TRP A 68 16.36 7.72 10.68
C TRP A 68 16.17 9.22 10.57
N TYR A 69 15.42 9.62 9.56
CA TYR A 69 15.06 11.02 9.31
C TYR A 69 13.55 11.14 9.11
N LYS A 70 13.04 12.34 9.36
CA LYS A 70 11.63 12.66 9.22
C LYS A 70 11.42 13.73 8.17
N LEU A 71 10.58 13.45 7.18
CA LEU A 71 10.04 14.42 6.23
C LEU A 71 8.75 15.00 6.81
N THR A 72 8.75 16.29 7.06
CA THR A 72 7.57 17.06 7.49
C THR A 72 7.07 17.89 6.33
N PRO A 73 5.81 17.72 5.87
CA PRO A 73 5.26 18.56 4.81
C PRO A 73 5.24 20.03 5.22
N ASP A 74 5.22 20.93 4.24
CA ASP A 74 5.18 22.37 4.49
C ASP A 74 3.87 22.79 5.20
N ILE A 75 3.75 24.10 5.48
CA ILE A 75 2.60 24.65 6.19
C ILE A 75 1.26 24.49 5.42
N ASN A 76 1.32 24.22 4.13
CA ASN A 76 0.17 23.93 3.27
C ASN A 76 -0.09 22.44 3.12
N GLY A 77 0.66 21.58 3.80
CA GLY A 77 0.56 20.13 3.72
C GLY A 77 1.20 19.52 2.48
N ILE A 78 2.10 20.25 1.81
CA ILE A 78 2.74 19.84 0.55
C ILE A 78 4.05 19.12 0.85
N TYR A 79 4.14 17.83 0.52
CA TYR A 79 5.34 17.01 0.74
C TYR A 79 6.50 17.38 -0.19
N LEU A 80 6.23 17.84 -1.41
CA LEU A 80 7.26 18.32 -2.34
C LEU A 80 8.14 19.43 -1.74
N ASN A 81 7.57 20.26 -0.85
CA ASN A 81 8.27 21.33 -0.15
C ASN A 81 8.65 20.94 1.29
N GLY A 82 8.48 19.67 1.63
CA GLY A 82 8.75 19.16 2.98
C GLY A 82 10.19 19.37 3.41
N THR A 83 10.42 19.35 4.72
CA THR A 83 11.75 19.52 5.32
C THR A 83 12.18 18.26 6.06
N TRP A 84 13.47 17.97 5.99
CA TRP A 84 14.10 16.84 6.66
C TRP A 84 14.64 17.21 8.02
N SER A 85 14.48 16.35 9.00
CA SER A 85 15.10 16.44 10.31
C SER A 85 15.49 15.05 10.81
N PRO A 86 16.65 14.90 11.50
CA PRO A 86 16.99 13.62 12.12
C PRO A 86 16.02 13.31 13.25
N ILE A 87 15.76 12.01 13.45
CA ILE A 87 15.03 11.48 14.61
C ILE A 87 15.93 10.47 15.33
N ALA A 88 15.45 9.91 16.44
CA ALA A 88 16.21 8.86 17.14
C ALA A 88 16.57 7.72 16.18
N PRO A 89 17.81 7.20 16.23
CA PRO A 89 18.21 6.05 15.45
C PRO A 89 17.67 4.74 16.06
N PHE A 90 17.71 3.68 15.30
CA PHE A 90 17.60 2.31 15.82
C PHE A 90 18.63 2.06 16.95
N PRO A 91 18.46 1.00 17.77
CA PRO A 91 19.52 0.51 18.65
C PRO A 91 20.84 0.33 17.87
N SER A 92 21.98 0.64 18.51
CA SER A 92 23.29 0.74 17.84
C SER A 92 23.80 -0.55 17.17
N ASN A 93 23.16 -1.69 17.45
CA ASN A 93 23.47 -2.99 16.85
C ASN A 93 22.48 -3.37 15.73
N TYR A 94 21.57 -2.47 15.33
CA TYR A 94 20.52 -2.76 14.36
C TYR A 94 20.49 -1.70 13.25
N GLY A 95 20.83 -2.12 12.04
CA GLY A 95 20.81 -1.31 10.82
C GLY A 95 20.42 -2.18 9.63
N PRO A 96 19.13 -2.64 9.59
CA PRO A 96 18.67 -3.65 8.65
C PRO A 96 18.47 -3.10 7.24
N LEU A 97 18.47 -4.03 6.26
CA LEU A 97 17.86 -3.90 4.95
C LEU A 97 16.98 -5.11 4.70
N TYR A 98 15.93 -4.96 3.92
CA TYR A 98 14.95 -5.99 3.60
C TYR A 98 14.44 -6.63 4.89
N TYR A 99 13.40 -6.05 5.47
CA TYR A 99 12.91 -6.40 6.80
C TYR A 99 11.43 -6.06 6.97
N GLY A 100 10.75 -6.76 7.87
CA GLY A 100 9.35 -6.52 8.16
C GLY A 100 9.12 -5.21 8.90
N THR A 101 8.18 -4.39 8.42
CA THR A 101 7.77 -3.13 9.07
C THR A 101 6.27 -2.99 9.16
N ALA A 102 5.80 -2.20 10.12
CA ALA A 102 4.40 -1.81 10.20
C ALA A 102 4.21 -0.50 11.00
N VAL A 103 3.16 0.24 10.67
CA VAL A 103 2.58 1.26 11.55
C VAL A 103 1.38 0.65 12.26
N LEU A 104 1.36 0.75 13.59
CA LEU A 104 0.45 0.03 14.46
C LEU A 104 -0.80 0.86 14.80
N ALA A 105 -1.85 0.20 15.30
CA ALA A 105 -3.12 0.84 15.66
C ALA A 105 -2.98 1.96 16.71
N ASP A 106 -1.93 1.94 17.51
CA ASP A 106 -1.63 2.97 18.53
C ASP A 106 -0.76 4.13 18.00
N GLY A 107 -0.38 4.07 16.71
CA GLY A 107 0.40 5.08 16.01
C GLY A 107 1.90 4.98 16.21
N ARG A 108 2.41 3.86 16.77
CA ARG A 108 3.84 3.53 16.78
C ARG A 108 4.22 2.82 15.49
N ALA A 109 5.52 2.83 15.15
CA ALA A 109 6.06 1.98 14.09
C ALA A 109 6.88 0.84 14.69
N ILE A 110 6.90 -0.31 14.04
CA ILE A 110 7.67 -1.48 14.46
C ILE A 110 8.45 -2.02 13.27
N ALA A 111 9.65 -2.55 13.55
CA ALA A 111 10.53 -3.20 12.60
C ALA A 111 11.10 -4.46 13.21
N GLU A 112 11.27 -5.50 12.41
CA GLU A 112 11.86 -6.77 12.85
C GLU A 112 12.55 -7.45 11.67
N GLY A 113 13.70 -8.09 11.96
CA GLY A 113 14.43 -8.87 11.01
C GLY A 113 15.41 -8.07 10.16
N GLY A 114 15.68 -8.58 8.99
CA GLY A 114 16.56 -8.02 7.97
C GLY A 114 17.49 -9.08 7.37
N GLU A 115 17.45 -9.21 6.07
CA GLU A 115 18.38 -10.05 5.30
C GLU A 115 19.82 -9.58 5.53
N TYR A 116 20.01 -8.24 5.57
CA TYR A 116 21.30 -7.60 5.92
C TYR A 116 21.18 -6.85 7.24
N ASN A 117 22.30 -6.75 7.94
CA ASN A 117 22.47 -5.85 9.08
C ASN A 117 23.78 -5.07 8.88
N PHE A 118 23.71 -3.73 8.78
CA PHE A 118 24.84 -2.86 8.40
C PHE A 118 25.55 -3.34 7.13
N LEU A 119 24.77 -3.65 6.07
CA LEU A 119 25.24 -4.13 4.75
C LEU A 119 25.95 -5.51 4.81
N GLN A 120 25.83 -6.23 5.92
CA GLN A 120 26.35 -7.59 6.02
C GLN A 120 25.18 -8.57 5.98
N SER A 121 25.19 -9.52 5.04
CA SER A 121 24.21 -10.61 4.98
C SER A 121 24.21 -11.39 6.29
N SER A 122 23.08 -11.47 6.96
CA SER A 122 23.00 -12.00 8.33
C SER A 122 21.68 -12.66 8.71
N PHE A 123 20.57 -12.42 8.01
CA PHE A 123 19.22 -12.80 8.43
C PHE A 123 19.03 -12.55 9.94
N THR A 124 19.14 -11.26 10.32
CA THR A 124 19.08 -10.88 11.74
C THR A 124 17.67 -11.08 12.29
N ASN A 125 17.57 -11.44 13.56
CA ASN A 125 16.30 -11.50 14.30
C ASN A 125 16.14 -10.32 15.29
N LEU A 126 16.89 -9.25 15.08
CA LEU A 126 16.76 -8.05 15.87
C LEU A 126 15.51 -7.27 15.44
N GLY A 127 14.98 -6.46 16.35
CA GLY A 127 13.86 -5.60 16.04
C GLY A 127 13.75 -4.45 17.02
N ALA A 128 12.96 -3.45 16.64
CA ALA A 128 12.71 -2.28 17.45
C ALA A 128 11.33 -1.67 17.20
N ILE A 129 10.80 -0.97 18.20
CA ILE A 129 9.56 -0.22 18.11
C ILE A 129 9.80 1.26 18.34
N TYR A 130 9.24 2.11 17.49
CA TYR A 130 9.35 3.56 17.53
C TYR A 130 8.13 4.20 18.19
N ASP A 131 8.37 5.00 19.22
CA ASP A 131 7.35 5.88 19.78
C ASP A 131 7.56 7.32 19.24
N PRO A 132 6.70 7.81 18.33
CA PRO A 132 6.85 9.14 17.78
C PRO A 132 6.62 10.27 18.79
N LYS A 133 5.95 10.01 19.91
CA LYS A 133 5.77 10.98 20.98
C LYS A 133 7.03 11.14 21.82
N ALA A 134 7.70 10.04 22.14
CA ALA A 134 8.96 10.04 22.88
C ALA A 134 10.16 10.30 21.97
N ASN A 135 10.00 10.14 20.66
CA ASN A 135 11.08 10.11 19.67
C ASN A 135 12.16 9.10 20.06
N THR A 136 11.79 7.85 20.25
CA THR A 136 12.71 6.77 20.65
C THR A 136 12.41 5.48 19.91
N TRP A 137 13.45 4.81 19.43
CA TRP A 137 13.41 3.41 19.08
C TRP A 137 13.85 2.56 20.28
N THR A 138 13.06 1.57 20.64
CA THR A 138 13.36 0.65 21.74
C THR A 138 13.42 -0.77 21.19
N ALA A 139 14.49 -1.49 21.50
CA ALA A 139 14.64 -2.89 21.10
C ALA A 139 13.47 -3.74 21.59
N ILE A 140 13.05 -4.71 20.79
CA ILE A 140 12.05 -5.71 21.13
C ILE A 140 12.69 -7.08 21.32
N THR A 141 11.98 -7.97 22.01
CA THR A 141 12.37 -9.39 22.08
C THR A 141 12.21 -10.00 20.69
N PRO A 142 13.17 -10.75 20.17
CA PRO A 142 13.05 -11.47 18.90
C PRO A 142 11.86 -12.45 18.91
N PRO A 143 11.26 -12.73 17.72
CA PRO A 143 10.30 -13.82 17.59
C PRO A 143 10.89 -15.17 18.00
N PRO A 144 10.09 -16.08 18.55
CA PRO A 144 10.58 -17.36 19.11
C PRO A 144 11.15 -18.33 18.07
N ASN A 145 10.85 -18.13 16.80
CA ASN A 145 11.30 -19.01 15.72
C ASN A 145 12.75 -18.78 15.33
N GLY A 146 13.41 -17.72 15.80
CA GLY A 146 14.85 -17.53 15.79
C GLY A 146 15.49 -17.16 14.45
N SER A 147 14.77 -17.23 13.38
CA SER A 147 15.17 -16.78 12.04
C SER A 147 14.58 -15.41 11.77
N GLY A 148 15.25 -14.48 11.23
CA GLY A 148 14.77 -13.13 11.00
C GLY A 148 13.58 -13.03 10.04
N ALA A 149 12.96 -11.87 10.00
CA ALA A 149 12.01 -11.48 8.98
C ALA A 149 12.72 -10.63 7.90
N GLY A 150 13.66 -11.23 7.16
CA GLY A 150 14.21 -10.73 5.91
C GLY A 150 13.79 -11.69 4.80
N ASP A 151 13.53 -11.21 3.60
CA ASP A 151 12.93 -11.93 2.48
C ASP A 151 11.60 -12.62 2.85
N VAL A 152 10.84 -12.00 3.73
CA VAL A 152 9.53 -12.50 4.17
C VAL A 152 8.60 -11.37 4.60
N SER A 153 7.34 -11.63 4.47
CA SER A 153 6.28 -10.67 4.79
C SER A 153 5.89 -10.60 6.26
N SER A 154 5.21 -9.52 6.56
CA SER A 154 4.49 -9.32 7.81
C SER A 154 3.08 -8.74 7.56
N VAL A 155 2.20 -8.77 8.55
CA VAL A 155 0.85 -8.19 8.44
C VAL A 155 0.34 -7.70 9.79
N VAL A 156 -0.37 -6.56 9.78
CA VAL A 156 -1.19 -6.14 10.91
C VAL A 156 -2.63 -6.59 10.68
N PHE A 157 -3.11 -7.52 11.48
CA PHE A 157 -4.47 -8.01 11.38
C PHE A 157 -5.52 -6.94 11.73
N PRO A 158 -6.78 -7.10 11.29
CA PRO A 158 -7.85 -6.15 11.60
C PRO A 158 -8.02 -5.84 13.09
N TRP A 159 -7.70 -6.76 13.96
CA TRP A 159 -7.77 -6.59 15.42
C TRP A 159 -6.49 -6.03 16.05
N GLY A 160 -5.49 -5.64 15.23
CA GLY A 160 -4.31 -4.88 15.65
C GLY A 160 -3.08 -5.71 16.02
N ASN A 161 -3.15 -7.04 16.03
CA ASN A 161 -1.96 -7.88 16.22
C ASN A 161 -1.07 -7.85 14.97
N TRP A 162 0.22 -7.88 15.17
CA TRP A 162 1.22 -7.96 14.11
C TRP A 162 1.80 -9.38 14.01
N MET A 163 1.80 -9.95 12.81
CA MET A 163 2.38 -11.25 12.51
C MET A 163 3.53 -11.10 11.53
N VAL A 164 4.63 -11.79 11.80
CA VAL A 164 5.81 -11.87 10.94
C VAL A 164 6.06 -13.32 10.55
N ALA A 165 6.50 -13.53 9.32
CA ALA A 165 6.85 -14.83 8.79
C ALA A 165 8.23 -15.28 9.29
N ASP A 166 8.54 -16.56 9.09
CA ASP A 166 9.87 -17.16 9.30
C ASP A 166 10.42 -17.54 7.92
N VAL A 167 11.56 -16.98 7.54
CA VAL A 167 12.16 -17.15 6.21
C VAL A 167 12.50 -18.61 5.88
N PHE A 168 12.85 -19.42 6.88
CA PHE A 168 13.35 -20.79 6.65
C PHE A 168 12.29 -21.88 6.63
N ASN A 169 11.03 -21.53 6.95
CA ASN A 169 9.92 -22.50 7.00
C ASN A 169 8.56 -21.81 6.88
N GLY A 170 7.47 -22.57 6.88
CA GLY A 170 6.10 -22.05 6.80
C GLY A 170 5.54 -21.51 8.13
N ALA A 171 6.31 -21.42 9.20
CA ALA A 171 5.86 -20.90 10.49
C ALA A 171 5.87 -19.36 10.52
N SER A 172 5.25 -18.80 11.54
CA SER A 172 5.18 -17.36 11.79
C SER A 172 5.18 -17.09 13.30
N ALA A 173 5.32 -15.84 13.67
CA ALA A 173 5.12 -15.39 15.04
C ALA A 173 4.19 -14.18 15.08
N ILE A 174 3.30 -14.13 16.07
CA ILE A 174 2.34 -13.05 16.24
C ILE A 174 2.53 -12.38 17.61
N THR A 175 2.49 -11.06 17.64
CA THR A 175 2.51 -10.27 18.87
C THR A 175 1.31 -9.34 18.96
N ASN A 176 0.88 -9.07 20.19
CA ASN A 176 -0.01 -7.94 20.47
C ASN A 176 0.86 -6.71 20.77
N PRO A 177 0.81 -5.63 19.95
CA PRO A 177 1.63 -4.45 20.16
C PRO A 177 1.52 -3.80 21.54
N SER A 178 0.40 -4.00 22.27
CA SER A 178 0.26 -3.50 23.64
C SER A 178 1.24 -4.14 24.64
N THR A 179 1.88 -5.27 24.27
CA THR A 179 2.92 -5.92 25.06
C THR A 179 4.34 -5.45 24.69
N CYS A 180 4.45 -4.56 23.72
CA CYS A 180 5.72 -4.02 23.21
C CYS A 180 6.03 -2.63 23.78
N PRO A 181 7.31 -2.29 24.08
CA PRO A 181 8.38 -3.22 24.34
C PRO A 181 8.21 -3.96 25.69
N PRO A 182 8.77 -5.16 25.87
CA PRO A 182 9.72 -5.88 25.01
C PRO A 182 9.08 -6.73 23.91
N CYS A 183 7.80 -6.83 23.78
CA CYS A 183 6.95 -7.73 22.99
C CYS A 183 6.86 -9.15 23.57
N THR A 184 5.63 -9.65 23.59
CA THR A 184 5.33 -11.05 23.88
C THR A 184 4.85 -11.71 22.61
N TRP A 185 5.56 -12.72 22.14
CA TRP A 185 5.26 -13.43 20.91
C TRP A 185 4.55 -14.76 21.17
N THR A 186 3.72 -15.15 20.22
CA THR A 186 3.12 -16.48 20.15
C THR A 186 3.53 -17.10 18.80
N SER A 187 4.12 -18.29 18.84
CA SER A 187 4.43 -19.03 17.62
C SER A 187 3.16 -19.50 16.94
N ILE A 188 3.11 -19.36 15.63
CA ILE A 188 2.08 -19.88 14.75
C ILE A 188 2.73 -20.95 13.87
N ALA A 189 2.27 -22.19 14.02
CA ALA A 189 2.72 -23.26 13.16
C ALA A 189 2.24 -23.04 11.73
N GLY A 190 3.07 -23.35 10.74
CA GLY A 190 2.71 -23.27 9.32
C GLY A 190 1.74 -24.36 8.87
N ASN A 191 0.69 -24.62 9.63
CA ASN A 191 -0.28 -25.67 9.34
C ASN A 191 -0.92 -25.46 7.97
N GLY A 192 -0.66 -26.38 7.05
CA GLY A 192 -1.21 -26.37 5.69
C GLY A 192 -0.49 -25.45 4.71
N LYS A 193 0.58 -24.75 5.11
CA LYS A 193 1.51 -24.08 4.20
C LYS A 193 2.24 -25.14 3.38
N ALA A 194 2.28 -24.97 2.07
CA ALA A 194 2.87 -25.94 1.15
C ALA A 194 4.40 -25.86 1.11
N ASP A 195 4.93 -24.66 1.26
CA ASP A 195 6.36 -24.35 1.21
C ASP A 195 6.80 -23.42 2.37
N ARG A 196 7.99 -22.82 2.28
CA ARG A 196 8.48 -21.83 3.24
C ARG A 196 7.97 -20.43 2.85
N ASN A 197 8.09 -19.47 3.73
CA ASN A 197 7.63 -18.11 3.48
C ASN A 197 8.63 -17.21 2.71
N ASP A 198 9.81 -17.71 2.45
CA ASP A 198 10.89 -17.05 1.71
C ASP A 198 10.37 -16.52 0.36
N GLU A 199 10.64 -15.27 0.03
CA GLU A 199 10.21 -14.55 -1.17
C GLU A 199 8.69 -14.35 -1.31
N GLU A 200 7.89 -14.59 -0.29
CA GLU A 200 6.42 -14.52 -0.40
C GLU A 200 5.82 -13.25 0.20
N GLY A 201 5.26 -12.40 -0.64
CA GLY A 201 4.48 -11.25 -0.22
C GLY A 201 3.09 -11.63 0.36
N TRP A 202 2.70 -11.00 1.48
CA TRP A 202 1.40 -11.20 2.12
C TRP A 202 0.45 -10.03 1.90
N ASN A 203 -0.75 -10.33 1.40
CA ASN A 203 -1.81 -9.34 1.23
C ASN A 203 -2.96 -9.58 2.19
N LEU A 204 -3.28 -8.58 3.01
CA LEU A 204 -4.46 -8.61 3.84
C LEU A 204 -5.72 -8.43 2.98
N LEU A 205 -6.64 -9.39 3.07
CA LEU A 205 -7.93 -9.33 2.39
C LEU A 205 -9.02 -8.71 3.28
N PRO A 206 -10.13 -8.21 2.69
CA PRO A 206 -11.20 -7.55 3.44
C PRO A 206 -11.86 -8.41 4.53
N ASP A 207 -11.78 -9.73 4.43
CA ASP A 207 -12.28 -10.67 5.45
C ASP A 207 -11.28 -10.96 6.58
N GLY A 208 -10.10 -10.33 6.54
CA GLY A 208 -9.03 -10.52 7.52
C GLY A 208 -8.16 -11.75 7.29
N SER A 209 -8.33 -12.46 6.19
CA SER A 209 -7.39 -13.49 5.74
C SER A 209 -6.19 -12.88 5.02
N ILE A 210 -5.11 -13.64 4.87
CA ILE A 210 -3.92 -13.26 4.12
C ILE A 210 -3.88 -14.08 2.83
N LEU A 211 -3.61 -13.45 1.70
CA LEU A 211 -3.32 -14.10 0.42
C LEU A 211 -1.82 -14.02 0.16
N THR A 212 -1.22 -15.12 -0.28
CA THR A 212 0.14 -15.18 -0.82
C THR A 212 0.18 -16.00 -2.10
N THR A 213 1.20 -15.78 -2.91
CA THR A 213 1.58 -16.61 -4.05
C THR A 213 2.82 -17.38 -3.70
N ASP A 214 2.85 -18.68 -3.98
CA ASP A 214 3.92 -19.57 -3.54
C ASP A 214 5.15 -19.37 -4.44
N ALA A 215 6.31 -19.15 -3.83
CA ALA A 215 7.57 -18.96 -4.55
C ALA A 215 8.25 -20.29 -4.90
N ILE A 216 8.06 -21.33 -4.09
CA ILE A 216 8.68 -22.66 -4.32
C ILE A 216 7.68 -23.65 -4.93
N ASP A 217 6.43 -23.64 -4.47
CA ASP A 217 5.36 -24.53 -5.02
C ASP A 217 4.54 -23.81 -6.12
N ALA A 218 5.18 -22.90 -6.84
CA ALA A 218 4.54 -22.18 -7.94
C ALA A 218 4.09 -23.11 -9.09
N PRO A 219 3.03 -22.77 -9.78
CA PRO A 219 2.23 -21.55 -9.76
C PRO A 219 1.03 -21.62 -8.78
N ASN A 220 1.19 -22.13 -7.61
CA ASN A 220 0.15 -22.20 -6.59
C ASN A 220 0.04 -20.90 -5.79
N SER A 221 -0.96 -20.84 -4.94
CA SER A 221 -1.20 -19.73 -4.01
C SER A 221 -1.97 -20.22 -2.79
N GLU A 222 -1.85 -19.51 -1.70
CA GLU A 222 -2.41 -19.90 -0.42
C GLU A 222 -3.12 -18.73 0.28
N ARG A 223 -4.05 -19.09 1.17
CA ARG A 223 -4.69 -18.14 2.08
C ARG A 223 -4.54 -18.59 3.53
N TYR A 224 -4.06 -17.71 4.38
CA TYR A 224 -4.09 -17.94 5.83
C TYR A 224 -5.43 -17.51 6.41
N ILE A 225 -6.11 -18.45 7.06
CA ILE A 225 -7.38 -18.23 7.76
C ILE A 225 -7.11 -18.12 9.26
N ALA A 226 -7.09 -16.91 9.77
CA ALA A 226 -6.67 -16.64 11.14
C ALA A 226 -7.52 -17.35 12.22
N THR A 227 -8.84 -17.50 12.00
CA THR A 227 -9.74 -18.23 12.93
C THR A 227 -9.45 -19.72 12.99
N MET A 228 -8.81 -20.28 11.99
CA MET A 228 -8.39 -21.68 11.89
C MET A 228 -6.91 -21.87 12.23
N GLN A 229 -6.13 -20.78 12.24
CA GLN A 229 -4.66 -20.79 12.30
C GLN A 229 -4.07 -21.75 11.25
N LYS A 230 -4.55 -21.63 10.01
CA LYS A 230 -4.23 -22.57 8.95
C LYS A 230 -4.16 -21.89 7.60
N TRP A 231 -3.19 -22.33 6.79
CA TRP A 231 -3.12 -22.08 5.36
C TRP A 231 -4.03 -23.04 4.61
N VAL A 232 -4.67 -22.55 3.58
CA VAL A 232 -5.51 -23.34 2.64
C VAL A 232 -5.21 -22.89 1.23
N SER A 233 -5.31 -23.78 0.26
CA SER A 233 -5.08 -23.42 -1.14
C SER A 233 -6.01 -22.29 -1.58
N ALA A 234 -5.45 -21.32 -2.29
CA ALA A 234 -6.16 -20.26 -3.00
C ALA A 234 -6.18 -20.50 -4.53
N GLY A 235 -5.75 -21.67 -4.96
CA GLY A 235 -5.70 -22.07 -6.35
C GLY A 235 -4.38 -21.76 -7.03
N SER A 236 -4.34 -21.97 -8.35
CA SER A 236 -3.17 -21.67 -9.18
C SER A 236 -3.26 -20.26 -9.76
N THR A 237 -2.15 -19.53 -9.77
CA THR A 237 -2.00 -18.25 -10.48
C THR A 237 -2.09 -18.40 -12.00
N ILE A 238 -2.10 -19.66 -12.49
CA ILE A 238 -2.16 -20.08 -13.91
C ILE A 238 -0.85 -19.84 -14.64
N VAL A 239 -0.23 -18.70 -14.42
CA VAL A 239 1.11 -18.33 -14.90
C VAL A 239 2.10 -18.36 -13.74
N ARG A 240 3.35 -18.64 -14.02
CA ARG A 240 4.43 -18.60 -13.04
C ARG A 240 4.77 -17.15 -12.74
N LEU A 241 4.89 -16.79 -11.47
CA LEU A 241 5.21 -15.42 -11.02
C LEU A 241 6.61 -15.31 -10.41
N GLU A 242 7.30 -16.42 -10.20
CA GLU A 242 8.65 -16.44 -9.66
C GLU A 242 9.68 -16.84 -10.72
N ASP A 243 10.93 -16.42 -10.54
CA ASP A 243 12.05 -17.06 -11.23
C ASP A 243 12.40 -18.39 -10.57
N PRO A 244 12.36 -19.52 -11.31
CA PRO A 244 12.58 -20.84 -10.72
C PRO A 244 14.03 -21.06 -10.22
N ASN A 245 14.97 -20.17 -10.57
CA ASN A 245 16.37 -20.32 -10.18
C ASN A 245 16.71 -19.54 -8.90
N SER A 246 16.15 -18.34 -8.72
CA SER A 246 16.37 -17.49 -7.54
C SER A 246 15.21 -17.53 -6.56
N GLN A 247 14.01 -17.87 -7.00
CA GLN A 247 12.72 -17.80 -6.31
C GLN A 247 12.16 -16.37 -6.15
N GLU A 248 12.86 -15.38 -6.67
CA GLU A 248 12.41 -14.00 -6.68
C GLU A 248 11.01 -13.85 -7.29
N ILE A 249 10.20 -13.02 -6.68
CA ILE A 249 8.80 -12.77 -7.06
C ILE A 249 8.48 -11.28 -6.93
N GLY A 250 7.44 -10.82 -7.62
CA GLY A 250 6.98 -9.45 -7.51
C GLY A 250 5.86 -9.26 -6.47
N PRO A 251 5.54 -8.01 -6.12
CA PRO A 251 4.51 -7.68 -5.17
C PRO A 251 3.11 -7.96 -5.71
N ALA A 252 2.16 -8.17 -4.79
CA ALA A 252 0.75 -8.22 -5.10
C ALA A 252 0.00 -7.05 -4.41
N THR A 253 -0.98 -6.47 -5.08
CA THR A 253 -1.69 -5.27 -4.63
C THR A 253 -3.20 -5.46 -4.66
N LEU A 254 -3.86 -5.29 -3.50
CA LEU A 254 -5.31 -5.28 -3.40
C LEU A 254 -5.88 -4.02 -4.08
N ARG A 255 -6.85 -4.20 -4.98
CA ARG A 255 -7.53 -3.14 -5.71
C ARG A 255 -8.93 -2.86 -5.16
N PRO A 256 -9.47 -1.64 -5.36
CA PRO A 256 -10.78 -1.25 -4.82
C PRO A 256 -11.97 -2.09 -5.32
N ASN A 257 -11.81 -2.75 -6.46
CA ASN A 257 -12.85 -3.57 -7.08
C ASN A 257 -12.93 -5.00 -6.50
N GLY A 258 -12.15 -5.33 -5.46
CA GLY A 258 -12.11 -6.66 -4.85
C GLY A 258 -11.26 -7.67 -5.63
N THR A 259 -10.28 -7.20 -6.39
CA THR A 259 -9.24 -8.04 -7.00
C THR A 259 -7.88 -7.77 -6.38
N VAL A 260 -6.97 -8.76 -6.46
CA VAL A 260 -5.54 -8.59 -6.13
C VAL A 260 -4.78 -8.76 -7.44
N PHE A 261 -3.99 -7.74 -7.79
CA PHE A 261 -3.09 -7.77 -8.94
C PHE A 261 -1.72 -8.21 -8.45
N ALA A 262 -1.28 -9.39 -8.88
CA ALA A 262 0.01 -9.99 -8.56
C ALA A 262 0.94 -9.88 -9.77
N THR A 263 2.18 -9.52 -9.50
CA THR A 263 3.23 -9.34 -10.49
C THR A 263 4.34 -10.36 -10.27
N GLY A 264 5.20 -10.56 -11.25
CA GLY A 264 6.22 -11.60 -11.14
C GLY A 264 7.49 -11.31 -11.88
N ALA A 265 8.51 -12.06 -11.47
CA ALA A 265 9.80 -12.14 -12.08
C ALA A 265 9.75 -12.81 -13.46
N CYS A 266 10.77 -12.59 -14.26
CA CYS A 266 10.99 -13.35 -15.49
C CYS A 266 11.72 -14.67 -15.16
N VAL A 267 11.66 -15.63 -16.08
CA VAL A 267 12.57 -16.77 -16.02
C VAL A 267 13.93 -16.34 -16.55
N GLU A 268 14.90 -16.23 -15.65
CA GLU A 268 16.23 -15.73 -15.99
C GLU A 268 17.23 -16.84 -16.33
N SER A 269 18.04 -16.60 -17.34
CA SER A 269 19.21 -17.41 -17.69
C SER A 269 20.37 -16.51 -18.08
N ASN A 270 21.47 -16.60 -17.33
CA ASN A 270 22.68 -15.79 -17.54
C ASN A 270 22.38 -14.26 -17.58
N SER A 271 21.66 -13.76 -16.61
CA SER A 271 21.25 -12.35 -16.50
C SER A 271 20.44 -11.84 -17.71
N THR A 272 19.64 -12.72 -18.30
CA THR A 272 18.75 -12.39 -19.40
C THR A 272 17.42 -13.10 -19.22
N CYS A 273 16.33 -12.35 -19.25
CA CYS A 273 14.99 -12.92 -19.25
C CYS A 273 14.77 -13.77 -20.52
N THR A 274 14.46 -15.04 -20.32
CA THR A 274 14.10 -15.98 -21.41
C THR A 274 12.59 -16.01 -21.66
N GLU A 275 11.80 -15.60 -20.66
CA GLU A 275 10.36 -15.37 -20.72
C GLU A 275 10.07 -14.03 -20.02
N PRO A 276 9.03 -13.29 -20.40
CA PRO A 276 8.69 -12.04 -19.73
C PRO A 276 8.20 -12.29 -18.29
N GLY A 277 8.28 -11.29 -17.45
CA GLY A 277 7.57 -11.31 -16.17
C GLY A 277 6.06 -11.35 -16.42
N HIS A 278 5.40 -12.32 -15.83
CA HIS A 278 3.95 -12.50 -15.93
C HIS A 278 3.21 -11.73 -14.84
N THR A 279 1.92 -11.52 -15.02
CA THR A 279 1.02 -11.03 -13.99
C THR A 279 -0.21 -11.91 -13.87
N SER A 280 -0.84 -11.90 -12.70
CA SER A 280 -2.09 -12.62 -12.47
C SER A 280 -3.04 -11.81 -11.61
N VAL A 281 -4.34 -12.07 -11.75
CA VAL A 281 -5.38 -11.34 -11.01
C VAL A 281 -6.24 -12.32 -10.23
N TYR A 282 -6.22 -12.20 -8.90
CA TYR A 282 -7.09 -12.93 -8.01
C TYR A 282 -8.41 -12.19 -7.81
N THR A 283 -9.53 -12.84 -8.04
CA THR A 283 -10.86 -12.31 -7.76
C THR A 283 -11.36 -12.86 -6.44
N ILE A 284 -11.44 -12.01 -5.40
CA ILE A 284 -11.77 -12.43 -4.02
C ILE A 284 -13.15 -13.10 -3.96
N SER A 285 -14.15 -12.58 -4.68
CA SER A 285 -15.52 -13.10 -4.64
C SER A 285 -15.69 -14.50 -5.23
N SER A 286 -14.87 -14.87 -6.20
CA SER A 286 -14.88 -16.22 -6.82
C SER A 286 -13.80 -17.13 -6.22
N GLY A 287 -12.79 -16.59 -5.55
CA GLY A 287 -11.64 -17.34 -5.06
C GLY A 287 -10.81 -17.93 -6.20
N SER A 288 -10.66 -17.22 -7.30
CA SER A 288 -9.99 -17.73 -8.51
C SER A 288 -9.07 -16.72 -9.17
N TRP A 289 -8.05 -17.23 -9.83
CA TRP A 289 -7.06 -16.47 -10.58
C TRP A 289 -7.39 -16.43 -12.08
N THR A 290 -6.95 -15.38 -12.73
CA THR A 290 -6.90 -15.23 -14.19
C THR A 290 -5.58 -14.59 -14.59
N PRO A 291 -4.93 -14.96 -15.72
CA PRO A 291 -3.74 -14.27 -16.20
C PRO A 291 -4.02 -12.79 -16.42
N GLY A 292 -3.07 -11.96 -16.03
CA GLY A 292 -3.02 -10.54 -16.37
C GLY A 292 -2.16 -10.29 -17.63
N PRO A 293 -1.89 -9.03 -17.98
CA PRO A 293 -0.98 -8.68 -19.08
C PRO A 293 0.48 -8.95 -18.69
N ASP A 294 1.25 -9.54 -19.59
CA ASP A 294 2.69 -9.70 -19.43
C ASP A 294 3.42 -8.36 -19.46
N PHE A 295 4.54 -8.25 -18.77
CA PHE A 295 5.41 -7.08 -18.91
C PHE A 295 6.03 -7.04 -20.32
N PRO A 296 6.06 -5.86 -20.98
CA PRO A 296 6.59 -5.77 -22.32
C PRO A 296 8.12 -5.86 -22.35
N ASN A 297 8.67 -6.25 -23.51
CA ASN A 297 10.10 -6.18 -23.82
C ASN A 297 11.04 -6.95 -22.88
N GLY A 298 10.58 -8.04 -22.26
CA GLY A 298 11.38 -8.81 -21.32
C GLY A 298 11.61 -8.11 -19.99
N LEU A 299 10.74 -7.15 -19.64
CA LEU A 299 10.73 -6.56 -18.31
C LEU A 299 10.06 -7.51 -17.31
N ASP A 300 10.38 -7.33 -16.05
CA ASP A 300 9.83 -8.07 -14.93
C ASP A 300 9.77 -7.24 -13.65
N ILE A 301 9.19 -7.80 -12.62
CA ILE A 301 9.38 -7.37 -11.25
C ILE A 301 9.86 -8.56 -10.44
N ALA A 302 11.04 -8.43 -9.86
CA ALA A 302 11.54 -9.25 -8.78
C ALA A 302 11.93 -8.29 -7.67
N ASP A 303 11.38 -8.44 -6.49
CA ASP A 303 11.61 -7.53 -5.37
C ASP A 303 11.43 -6.04 -5.69
N GLY A 304 10.54 -5.69 -6.50
CA GLY A 304 10.23 -4.28 -6.77
C GLY A 304 8.99 -3.82 -6.01
N PRO A 305 8.74 -2.52 -5.94
CA PRO A 305 7.54 -2.00 -5.32
C PRO A 305 6.36 -1.92 -6.29
N ALA A 306 5.16 -2.06 -5.70
CA ALA A 306 3.91 -1.63 -6.31
C ALA A 306 3.12 -0.76 -5.34
N SER A 307 2.27 0.12 -5.83
CA SER A 307 1.39 0.95 -5.01
C SER A 307 0.04 1.17 -5.65
N ILE A 308 -1.02 1.08 -4.84
CA ILE A 308 -2.33 1.53 -5.27
C ILE A 308 -2.32 3.05 -5.48
N LEU A 309 -2.96 3.51 -6.54
CA LEU A 309 -3.21 4.92 -6.81
C LEU A 309 -4.64 5.30 -6.39
N PRO A 310 -4.93 6.58 -6.10
CA PRO A 310 -6.27 7.01 -5.70
C PRO A 310 -7.37 6.69 -6.71
N ASP A 311 -7.04 6.60 -8.00
CA ASP A 311 -7.98 6.24 -9.07
C ASP A 311 -8.22 4.72 -9.21
N GLY A 312 -7.51 3.89 -8.41
CA GLY A 312 -7.63 2.44 -8.39
C GLY A 312 -6.69 1.72 -9.36
N ASN A 313 -5.83 2.45 -10.07
CA ASN A 313 -4.72 1.89 -10.82
C ASN A 313 -3.62 1.41 -9.87
N VAL A 314 -2.69 0.61 -10.37
CA VAL A 314 -1.51 0.14 -9.62
C VAL A 314 -0.26 0.64 -10.33
N LEU A 315 0.53 1.46 -9.64
CA LEU A 315 1.87 1.85 -10.10
C LEU A 315 2.83 0.72 -9.80
N VAL A 316 3.64 0.32 -10.77
CA VAL A 316 4.63 -0.76 -10.65
C VAL A 316 5.99 -0.33 -11.19
N CYS A 317 7.06 -0.82 -10.55
CA CYS A 317 8.45 -0.55 -10.89
C CYS A 317 9.06 -1.82 -11.48
N THR A 318 9.46 -1.80 -12.75
CA THR A 318 10.03 -2.97 -13.46
C THR A 318 11.49 -2.76 -13.84
N SER A 319 12.20 -3.86 -14.06
CA SER A 319 13.58 -3.92 -14.58
C SER A 319 13.69 -4.85 -15.78
N PRO A 320 14.77 -4.80 -16.59
CA PRO A 320 15.01 -5.74 -17.67
C PRO A 320 15.70 -7.04 -17.19
N GLY A 321 15.23 -7.63 -16.10
CA GLY A 321 15.77 -8.80 -15.39
C GLY A 321 15.93 -8.54 -13.90
N LEU A 322 16.10 -9.60 -13.11
CA LEU A 322 16.02 -9.60 -11.63
C LEU A 322 16.81 -8.47 -10.97
N PHE A 323 18.08 -8.40 -11.23
CA PHE A 323 18.99 -7.42 -10.60
C PHE A 323 19.63 -6.49 -11.64
N VAL A 324 18.97 -6.27 -12.78
CA VAL A 324 19.51 -5.53 -13.91
C VAL A 324 19.02 -4.09 -13.90
N ASN A 325 19.95 -3.14 -14.04
CA ASN A 325 19.64 -1.72 -14.11
C ASN A 325 18.82 -1.36 -15.35
N GLY A 326 17.95 -0.38 -15.23
CA GLY A 326 17.15 0.12 -16.34
C GLY A 326 15.66 0.13 -16.04
N ILE A 327 15.27 0.72 -14.92
CA ILE A 327 13.88 0.83 -14.46
C ILE A 327 12.97 1.40 -15.55
N GLN A 328 11.78 0.79 -15.66
CA GLN A 328 10.64 1.33 -16.37
C GLN A 328 9.39 1.24 -15.49
N MET A 329 8.62 2.33 -15.48
CA MET A 329 7.42 2.44 -14.65
C MET A 329 6.16 2.27 -15.47
N PHE A 330 5.16 1.56 -14.89
CA PHE A 330 3.85 1.37 -15.51
C PHE A 330 2.73 1.64 -14.52
N GLU A 331 1.58 2.03 -15.05
CA GLU A 331 0.29 1.93 -14.35
C GLU A 331 -0.52 0.77 -14.94
N TYR A 332 -1.02 -0.10 -14.07
CA TYR A 332 -2.00 -1.12 -14.42
C TYR A 332 -3.41 -0.59 -14.13
N ASP A 333 -4.26 -0.46 -15.16
CA ASP A 333 -5.62 0.09 -15.05
C ASP A 333 -6.69 -0.97 -14.70
N GLY A 334 -6.31 -2.24 -14.70
CA GLY A 334 -7.20 -3.39 -14.50
C GLY A 334 -7.36 -4.26 -15.73
N SER A 335 -6.76 -3.85 -16.84
CA SER A 335 -6.75 -4.57 -18.11
C SER A 335 -5.40 -4.52 -18.82
N SER A 336 -4.70 -3.41 -18.72
CA SER A 336 -3.51 -3.10 -19.48
C SER A 336 -2.43 -2.42 -18.63
N LEU A 337 -1.17 -2.61 -19.04
CA LEU A 337 -0.02 -1.91 -18.49
C LEU A 337 0.29 -0.70 -19.38
N HIS A 338 0.23 0.49 -18.81
CA HIS A 338 0.50 1.75 -19.50
C HIS A 338 1.83 2.31 -19.02
N PRO A 339 2.80 2.56 -19.92
CA PRO A 339 4.08 3.15 -19.53
C PRO A 339 3.87 4.56 -19.00
N THR A 340 4.59 4.88 -17.91
CA THR A 340 4.66 6.23 -17.35
C THR A 340 6.02 6.87 -17.62
N GLY A 341 6.25 8.10 -17.15
CA GLY A 341 7.60 8.63 -17.02
C GLY A 341 8.38 7.85 -15.97
N ASN A 342 9.70 7.84 -16.06
CA ASN A 342 10.58 7.16 -15.12
C ASN A 342 11.11 8.12 -14.04
N ILE A 343 11.60 7.54 -12.94
CA ILE A 343 12.38 8.25 -11.90
C ILE A 343 13.74 8.71 -12.44
N ALA A 344 14.36 9.66 -11.75
CA ALA A 344 15.61 10.26 -12.20
C ALA A 344 16.78 9.25 -12.32
N ASN A 345 16.84 8.27 -11.41
CA ASN A 345 17.91 7.26 -11.37
C ASN A 345 17.60 6.00 -12.19
N ALA A 346 16.50 5.95 -12.92
CA ALA A 346 16.00 4.76 -13.61
C ALA A 346 17.04 4.02 -14.48
N ALA A 347 17.97 4.75 -15.11
CA ALA A 347 18.98 4.12 -15.96
C ALA A 347 20.11 3.39 -15.21
N SER A 348 20.30 3.70 -13.93
CA SER A 348 21.39 3.21 -13.10
C SER A 348 20.97 2.30 -11.97
N GLU A 349 19.65 2.11 -11.77
CA GLU A 349 19.12 1.33 -10.67
C GLU A 349 18.22 0.18 -11.17
N PRO A 350 18.21 -0.97 -10.49
CA PRO A 350 17.24 -2.04 -10.68
C PRO A 350 16.01 -1.82 -9.79
N SER A 351 14.91 -2.53 -10.05
CA SER A 351 13.64 -2.38 -9.34
C SER A 351 13.74 -2.64 -7.83
N TYR A 352 14.56 -3.59 -7.42
CA TYR A 352 14.65 -4.03 -6.02
C TYR A 352 15.19 -2.97 -5.04
N VAL A 353 15.89 -1.93 -5.51
CA VAL A 353 16.36 -0.85 -4.63
C VAL A 353 15.27 0.19 -4.36
N VAL A 354 14.21 0.21 -5.16
CA VAL A 354 13.14 1.23 -5.08
C VAL A 354 12.12 0.86 -3.99
N ARG A 355 11.62 1.87 -3.29
CA ARG A 355 10.51 1.76 -2.34
C ARG A 355 9.44 2.78 -2.68
N PHE A 356 8.18 2.39 -2.53
CA PHE A 356 7.03 3.28 -2.69
C PHE A 356 6.30 3.51 -1.38
N LEU A 357 5.75 4.71 -1.20
CA LEU A 357 4.87 5.03 -0.08
C LEU A 357 3.69 5.87 -0.56
N ALA A 358 2.47 5.40 -0.33
CA ALA A 358 1.26 6.16 -0.63
C ALA A 358 1.09 7.33 0.37
N LEU A 359 1.20 8.57 -0.13
CA LEU A 359 1.08 9.77 0.68
C LEU A 359 -0.39 10.20 0.90
N PRO A 360 -0.69 10.91 1.98
CA PRO A 360 -2.03 11.46 2.22
C PRO A 360 -2.49 12.47 1.17
N SER A 361 -1.56 13.00 0.37
CA SER A 361 -1.85 13.90 -0.76
C SER A 361 -2.35 13.15 -2.01
N GLY A 362 -2.29 11.81 -2.01
CA GLY A 362 -2.62 10.98 -3.17
C GLY A 362 -1.44 10.72 -4.12
N GLY A 363 -0.27 11.32 -3.86
CA GLY A 363 0.96 10.99 -4.58
C GLY A 363 1.67 9.78 -3.98
N ILE A 364 2.61 9.20 -4.72
CA ILE A 364 3.48 8.12 -4.26
C ILE A 364 4.88 8.67 -4.07
N LEU A 365 5.37 8.63 -2.83
CA LEU A 365 6.78 8.93 -2.53
C LEU A 365 7.62 7.74 -2.99
N GLU A 366 8.72 8.05 -3.62
CA GLU A 366 9.72 7.10 -4.09
C GLU A 366 11.06 7.38 -3.40
N THR A 367 11.76 6.31 -3.02
CA THR A 367 13.14 6.30 -2.52
C THR A 367 13.89 5.13 -3.14
N ASP A 368 15.20 5.30 -3.40
CA ASP A 368 16.02 4.31 -4.13
C ASP A 368 17.40 4.07 -3.49
N GLY A 369 17.54 4.35 -2.19
CA GLY A 369 18.85 4.21 -1.52
C GLY A 369 19.84 5.31 -1.86
N SER A 370 19.38 6.39 -2.49
CA SER A 370 20.21 7.56 -2.83
C SER A 370 19.69 8.85 -2.15
N THR A 371 20.27 9.99 -2.53
CA THR A 371 19.78 11.31 -2.10
C THR A 371 18.68 11.85 -3.04
N VAL A 372 18.25 11.10 -4.02
CA VAL A 372 17.13 11.45 -4.90
C VAL A 372 15.85 10.89 -4.27
N VAL A 373 14.88 11.74 -4.07
CA VAL A 373 13.53 11.35 -3.61
C VAL A 373 12.54 12.08 -4.50
N GLU A 374 11.59 11.34 -5.04
CA GLU A 374 10.62 11.85 -5.99
C GLU A 374 9.19 11.54 -5.54
N ILE A 375 8.23 12.29 -6.07
CA ILE A 375 6.81 12.03 -5.85
C ILE A 375 6.12 11.86 -7.20
N TYR A 376 5.51 10.70 -7.40
CA TYR A 376 4.60 10.47 -8.50
C TYR A 376 3.25 11.07 -8.19
N LYS A 377 2.75 11.92 -9.08
CA LYS A 377 1.40 12.44 -9.03
C LYS A 377 0.59 11.79 -10.15
N PRO A 378 -0.36 10.89 -9.83
CA PRO A 378 -1.22 10.30 -10.85
C PRO A 378 -2.08 11.37 -11.52
N SER A 379 -2.48 11.14 -12.76
CA SER A 379 -3.37 12.04 -13.50
C SER A 379 -4.84 11.77 -13.19
N GLY A 380 -5.17 10.54 -12.79
CA GLY A 380 -6.51 10.09 -12.46
C GLY A 380 -7.04 10.67 -11.16
N THR A 381 -8.35 10.58 -10.97
CA THR A 381 -9.04 11.01 -9.76
C THR A 381 -9.76 9.82 -9.12
N TYR A 382 -9.91 9.86 -7.80
CA TYR A 382 -10.56 8.78 -7.07
C TYR A 382 -12.07 8.70 -7.36
N ASN A 383 -12.60 7.49 -7.27
CA ASN A 383 -14.05 7.28 -7.25
C ASN A 383 -14.62 7.73 -5.90
N SER A 384 -15.65 8.57 -5.91
CA SER A 384 -16.31 9.07 -4.70
C SER A 384 -16.92 7.97 -3.81
N ALA A 385 -17.17 6.79 -4.36
CA ALA A 385 -17.63 5.62 -3.59
C ALA A 385 -16.55 5.09 -2.62
N TRP A 386 -15.29 5.41 -2.86
CA TRP A 386 -14.14 4.96 -2.02
C TRP A 386 -13.79 5.95 -0.91
N GLN A 387 -14.39 7.14 -0.92
CA GLN A 387 -14.12 8.16 0.09
C GLN A 387 -14.49 7.69 1.50
N PRO A 388 -13.61 7.96 2.50
CA PRO A 388 -14.02 7.92 3.89
C PRO A 388 -15.24 8.82 4.14
N LYS A 389 -16.18 8.38 4.96
CA LYS A 389 -17.39 9.16 5.30
C LYS A 389 -17.45 9.36 6.81
N ILE A 390 -17.31 10.59 7.26
CA ILE A 390 -17.40 10.96 8.67
C ILE A 390 -18.87 10.92 9.09
N THR A 391 -19.20 10.16 10.13
CA THR A 391 -20.56 10.03 10.68
C THR A 391 -20.70 10.61 12.09
N SER A 392 -19.57 10.71 12.84
CA SER A 392 -19.55 11.29 14.18
C SER A 392 -18.22 11.98 14.43
N PHE A 393 -18.25 13.22 14.89
CA PHE A 393 -17.07 14.02 15.20
C PHE A 393 -17.41 15.12 16.22
N PRO A 394 -16.40 15.65 16.97
CA PRO A 394 -16.59 16.79 17.86
C PRO A 394 -16.69 18.10 17.06
N GLN A 395 -17.74 18.92 17.30
CA GLN A 395 -17.88 20.23 16.63
C GLN A 395 -16.91 21.29 17.21
N SER A 396 -16.45 21.09 18.44
CA SER A 396 -15.47 21.96 19.11
C SER A 396 -14.41 21.09 19.76
N VAL A 397 -13.15 21.49 19.61
CA VAL A 397 -11.99 20.77 20.14
C VAL A 397 -11.07 21.74 20.86
N THR A 398 -10.47 21.31 21.97
CA THR A 398 -9.55 22.06 22.79
C THR A 398 -8.14 21.56 22.58
N ARG A 399 -7.19 22.46 22.46
CA ARG A 399 -5.76 22.16 22.34
C ARG A 399 -5.25 21.29 23.49
N GLY A 400 -4.40 20.32 23.18
CA GLY A 400 -3.84 19.35 24.12
C GLY A 400 -4.81 18.25 24.57
N GLN A 401 -6.00 18.16 23.96
CA GLN A 401 -6.98 17.11 24.29
C GLN A 401 -7.10 16.09 23.15
N THR A 402 -7.53 14.90 23.50
CA THR A 402 -7.81 13.79 22.59
C THR A 402 -9.29 13.65 22.34
N TYR A 403 -9.67 13.42 21.10
CA TYR A 403 -11.07 13.23 20.67
C TYR A 403 -11.22 12.00 19.80
N LYS A 404 -12.44 11.45 19.77
CA LYS A 404 -12.81 10.34 18.90
C LYS A 404 -13.56 10.84 17.68
N ILE A 405 -13.25 10.24 16.51
CA ILE A 405 -13.97 10.40 15.26
C ILE A 405 -14.36 9.03 14.71
N SER A 406 -15.55 8.93 14.12
CA SER A 406 -16.08 7.68 13.58
C SER A 406 -16.69 7.86 12.20
N GLY A 407 -16.67 6.81 11.42
CA GLY A 407 -17.22 6.83 10.07
C GLY A 407 -17.06 5.50 9.35
N THR A 408 -17.24 5.52 8.05
CA THR A 408 -17.04 4.34 7.19
C THR A 408 -15.82 4.54 6.30
N GLN A 409 -15.18 3.44 5.88
CA GLN A 409 -14.04 3.41 4.96
C GLN A 409 -12.80 4.19 5.45
N PHE A 410 -12.60 4.31 6.76
CA PHE A 410 -11.45 5.02 7.33
C PHE A 410 -10.11 4.30 7.12
N ASN A 411 -10.16 3.01 6.76
CA ASN A 411 -8.98 2.19 6.51
C ASN A 411 -8.61 2.06 5.01
N GLY A 412 -9.25 2.87 4.15
CA GLY A 412 -8.95 2.87 2.73
C GLY A 412 -9.41 1.63 1.97
N VAL A 413 -8.96 1.54 0.74
CA VAL A 413 -9.37 0.54 -0.26
C VAL A 413 -8.29 -0.51 -0.54
N SER A 414 -7.10 -0.33 0.03
CA SER A 414 -5.92 -1.18 -0.12
C SER A 414 -5.02 -1.04 1.10
N GLU A 415 -3.99 -1.87 1.21
CA GLU A 415 -2.90 -1.66 2.16
C GLU A 415 -1.99 -0.49 1.78
N GLY A 416 -2.04 -0.03 0.53
CA GLY A 416 -1.25 1.09 0.02
C GLY A 416 -0.15 0.63 -0.92
N ALA A 417 1.10 0.81 -0.52
CA ALA A 417 2.26 0.28 -1.23
C ALA A 417 2.68 -1.07 -0.63
N THR A 418 3.22 -1.92 -1.48
CA THR A 418 3.83 -3.21 -1.15
C THR A 418 5.16 -3.33 -1.88
N TYR A 419 6.06 -4.11 -1.34
CA TYR A 419 7.31 -4.52 -1.95
C TYR A 419 7.27 -6.04 -2.11
N GLY A 420 8.10 -6.65 -2.93
CA GLY A 420 8.08 -8.09 -3.21
C GLY A 420 7.60 -8.93 -2.02
N ASP A 421 8.40 -9.05 -1.01
CA ASP A 421 8.09 -9.86 0.16
C ASP A 421 8.15 -9.12 1.51
N ASP A 422 9.18 -8.35 1.83
CA ASP A 422 9.53 -7.94 3.19
C ASP A 422 9.14 -6.52 3.62
N ALA A 423 9.47 -5.51 2.84
CA ALA A 423 9.27 -4.11 3.22
C ALA A 423 7.80 -3.70 3.10
N GLN A 424 7.16 -3.46 4.21
CA GLN A 424 5.71 -3.29 4.31
C GLN A 424 5.33 -1.83 4.56
N MET A 425 5.29 -0.99 3.50
CA MET A 425 4.93 0.44 3.56
C MET A 425 3.41 0.65 3.58
N ARG A 426 2.69 -0.07 4.43
CA ARG A 426 1.23 -0.01 4.50
C ARG A 426 0.72 1.29 5.07
N THR A 427 -0.39 1.80 4.50
CA THR A 427 -1.03 3.07 4.88
C THR A 427 -2.54 2.94 5.04
N ASN A 428 -3.05 1.75 5.39
CA ASN A 428 -4.48 1.43 5.56
C ASN A 428 -5.03 1.85 6.94
N TYR A 429 -4.71 3.04 7.40
CA TYR A 429 -5.22 3.64 8.64
C TYR A 429 -5.64 5.10 8.42
N PRO A 430 -6.58 5.60 9.23
CA PRO A 430 -7.10 6.96 9.07
C PRO A 430 -6.09 8.02 9.53
N LEU A 431 -5.91 9.06 8.71
CA LEU A 431 -5.25 10.29 9.10
C LEU A 431 -6.29 11.40 9.27
N VAL A 432 -6.09 12.27 10.25
CA VAL A 432 -6.91 13.47 10.46
C VAL A 432 -6.14 14.69 9.97
N ARG A 433 -6.64 15.31 8.90
CA ARG A 433 -6.10 16.55 8.34
C ARG A 433 -7.02 17.72 8.68
N VAL A 434 -6.44 18.78 9.21
CA VAL A 434 -7.17 20.00 9.58
C VAL A 434 -6.61 21.20 8.82
N THR A 435 -7.51 21.99 8.25
CA THR A 435 -7.19 23.26 7.57
C THR A 435 -7.85 24.41 8.33
N ASN A 436 -7.06 25.36 8.82
CA ASN A 436 -7.57 26.57 9.45
C ASN A 436 -8.17 27.50 8.39
N ASN A 437 -9.40 27.97 8.61
CA ASN A 437 -10.13 28.77 7.61
C ASN A 437 -9.54 30.18 7.40
N SER A 438 -8.81 30.71 8.38
CA SER A 438 -8.26 32.07 8.32
C SER A 438 -6.88 32.11 7.70
N THR A 439 -6.02 31.14 8.05
CA THR A 439 -4.62 31.09 7.59
C THR A 439 -4.43 30.19 6.37
N HIS A 440 -5.39 29.28 6.12
CA HIS A 440 -5.33 28.18 5.16
C HIS A 440 -4.19 27.19 5.45
N HIS A 441 -3.57 27.24 6.62
CA HIS A 441 -2.55 26.29 7.03
C HIS A 441 -3.16 24.90 7.22
N VAL A 442 -2.44 23.89 6.75
CA VAL A 442 -2.81 22.48 6.82
C VAL A 442 -1.94 21.77 7.83
N LYS A 443 -2.55 21.00 8.72
CA LYS A 443 -1.84 20.15 9.68
C LYS A 443 -2.51 18.78 9.76
N TYR A 444 -1.69 17.75 9.86
CA TYR A 444 -2.15 16.44 10.25
C TYR A 444 -2.03 16.32 11.78
N TRP A 445 -3.10 15.84 12.40
CA TRP A 445 -3.14 15.58 13.84
C TRP A 445 -3.00 14.09 14.08
N LYS A 446 -2.09 13.71 14.99
CA LYS A 446 -1.78 12.32 15.28
C LYS A 446 -3.05 11.53 15.57
N THR A 447 -3.26 10.45 14.85
CA THR A 447 -4.32 9.47 15.12
C THR A 447 -3.76 8.24 15.83
N HIS A 448 -4.61 7.57 16.61
CA HIS A 448 -4.22 6.39 17.38
C HIS A 448 -5.44 5.62 17.88
N ASN A 449 -5.21 4.41 18.41
CA ASN A 449 -6.26 3.51 18.89
C ASN A 449 -7.35 3.29 17.84
N HIS A 450 -6.89 2.96 16.61
CA HIS A 450 -7.79 2.61 15.54
C HIS A 450 -8.63 1.40 15.92
N SER A 451 -9.94 1.46 15.68
CA SER A 451 -10.84 0.35 16.03
C SER A 451 -10.63 -0.89 15.16
N THR A 452 -9.93 -0.75 14.06
CA THR A 452 -9.49 -1.83 13.18
C THR A 452 -8.30 -1.39 12.33
N MET A 453 -7.46 -2.36 11.93
CA MET A 453 -6.40 -2.23 10.95
C MET A 453 -6.72 -3.00 9.66
N GLY A 454 -7.99 -3.35 9.45
CA GLY A 454 -8.45 -4.00 8.22
C GLY A 454 -8.39 -3.11 6.99
N VAL A 455 -8.77 -3.64 5.85
CA VAL A 455 -8.91 -2.93 4.57
C VAL A 455 -10.34 -3.04 4.07
N GLN A 456 -10.78 -2.12 3.20
CA GLN A 456 -12.10 -2.17 2.55
C GLN A 456 -13.25 -2.45 3.54
N THR A 457 -13.28 -1.73 4.66
CA THR A 457 -14.25 -1.96 5.74
C THR A 457 -15.70 -1.68 5.32
N GLY A 458 -15.93 -1.17 4.12
CA GLY A 458 -17.25 -0.97 3.51
C GLY A 458 -18.15 -0.06 4.35
N ALA A 459 -19.35 -0.55 4.66
CA ALA A 459 -20.35 0.17 5.47
C ALA A 459 -20.14 0.04 6.99
N ALA A 460 -19.16 -0.71 7.45
CA ALA A 460 -18.87 -0.85 8.88
C ALA A 460 -18.46 0.51 9.49
N ILE A 461 -19.03 0.84 10.62
CA ILE A 461 -18.62 2.03 11.37
C ILE A 461 -17.32 1.71 12.11
N VAL A 462 -16.28 2.42 11.75
CA VAL A 462 -14.95 2.33 12.36
C VAL A 462 -14.58 3.67 12.99
N SER A 463 -13.57 3.69 13.84
CA SER A 463 -13.20 4.90 14.57
C SER A 463 -11.71 4.98 14.83
N THR A 464 -11.25 6.21 15.08
CA THR A 464 -9.92 6.51 15.60
C THR A 464 -10.00 7.62 16.64
N ASN A 465 -9.03 7.70 17.51
CA ASN A 465 -8.78 8.89 18.29
C ASN A 465 -7.81 9.80 17.55
N PHE A 466 -7.90 11.10 17.82
CA PHE A 466 -6.91 12.07 17.33
C PHE A 466 -6.55 13.06 18.42
N ASP A 467 -5.29 13.47 18.46
CA ASP A 467 -4.74 14.43 19.42
C ASP A 467 -4.70 15.82 18.80
N VAL A 468 -5.35 16.78 19.47
CA VAL A 468 -5.26 18.19 19.09
C VAL A 468 -3.93 18.74 19.63
N PRO A 469 -2.96 19.16 18.80
CA PRO A 469 -1.70 19.66 19.28
C PRO A 469 -1.88 20.87 20.20
N SER A 470 -1.04 20.99 21.25
CA SER A 470 -1.06 22.15 22.14
C SER A 470 -0.78 23.49 21.43
N GLY A 471 -0.04 23.43 20.33
CA GLY A 471 0.25 24.57 19.45
C GLY A 471 -0.68 24.71 18.24
N ALA A 472 -1.82 23.98 18.18
CA ALA A 472 -2.77 24.09 17.07
C ALA A 472 -3.30 25.54 16.94
N GLU A 473 -3.50 25.98 15.71
CA GLU A 473 -4.14 27.28 15.46
C GLU A 473 -5.60 27.26 15.89
N THR A 474 -6.03 28.26 16.62
CA THR A 474 -7.43 28.39 17.07
C THR A 474 -8.34 28.96 15.98
N GLY A 475 -9.64 28.74 16.14
CA GLY A 475 -10.66 29.28 15.25
C GLY A 475 -11.38 28.23 14.40
N ALA A 476 -12.23 28.72 13.50
CA ALA A 476 -12.98 27.90 12.57
C ALA A 476 -12.04 27.14 11.62
N SER A 477 -12.25 25.87 11.47
CA SER A 477 -11.38 24.98 10.68
C SER A 477 -12.22 23.91 9.95
N GLN A 478 -11.63 23.31 8.93
CA GLN A 478 -12.17 22.16 8.23
C GLN A 478 -11.35 20.92 8.62
N LEU A 479 -12.04 19.84 9.00
CA LEU A 479 -11.43 18.55 9.28
C LEU A 479 -11.85 17.54 8.22
N VAL A 480 -10.90 16.78 7.71
CA VAL A 480 -11.10 15.62 6.83
C VAL A 480 -10.39 14.40 7.39
N VAL A 481 -10.93 13.23 7.13
CA VAL A 481 -10.22 11.95 7.30
C VAL A 481 -9.66 11.56 5.95
N VAL A 482 -8.39 11.15 5.92
CA VAL A 482 -7.70 10.69 4.71
C VAL A 482 -7.26 9.25 4.90
N ALA A 483 -7.49 8.40 3.88
CA ALA A 483 -6.98 7.04 3.80
C ALA A 483 -6.56 6.72 2.36
N ASN A 484 -5.40 6.10 2.15
CA ASN A 484 -4.77 5.85 0.84
C ASN A 484 -4.80 7.08 -0.09
N GLY A 485 -4.53 8.28 0.44
CA GLY A 485 -4.56 9.52 -0.32
C GLY A 485 -5.95 10.05 -0.70
N ILE A 486 -7.03 9.37 -0.32
CA ILE A 486 -8.42 9.74 -0.62
C ILE A 486 -9.03 10.48 0.59
N PRO A 487 -9.39 11.77 0.47
CA PRO A 487 -9.98 12.53 1.57
C PRO A 487 -11.49 12.31 1.67
N SER A 488 -12.03 12.36 2.87
CA SER A 488 -13.48 12.52 3.11
C SER A 488 -13.98 13.90 2.66
N ASN A 489 -15.30 14.05 2.60
CA ASN A 489 -15.88 15.40 2.61
C ASN A 489 -15.49 16.10 3.92
N PRO A 490 -15.19 17.43 3.87
CA PRO A 490 -14.80 18.17 5.05
C PRO A 490 -15.98 18.38 6.01
N VAL A 491 -15.69 18.38 7.31
CA VAL A 491 -16.62 18.78 8.37
C VAL A 491 -16.06 20.00 9.10
N ALA A 492 -16.97 20.94 9.45
CA ALA A 492 -16.57 22.16 10.16
C ALA A 492 -16.36 21.88 11.64
N ILE A 493 -15.23 22.34 12.19
CA ILE A 493 -14.91 22.31 13.62
C ILE A 493 -14.45 23.67 14.10
N THR A 494 -14.49 23.90 15.42
CA THR A 494 -13.87 25.05 16.06
C THR A 494 -12.76 24.59 16.99
N VAL A 495 -11.55 25.11 16.80
CA VAL A 495 -10.39 24.86 17.68
C VAL A 495 -10.31 25.96 18.74
N GLN A 496 -10.25 25.57 20.03
CA GLN A 496 -10.21 26.44 21.20
C GLN A 496 -8.87 26.36 21.93
#